data_9e6218265de158c39f7ffab7cbc49c73
#
_entry.id   9e6218265de158c39f7ffab7cbc49c73
#
_cell.length_a   1.000
_cell.length_b   1.000
_cell.length_c   1.000
_cell.angle_alpha   90.00
_cell.angle_beta   90.00
_cell.angle_gamma   90.00
#
_symmetry.space_group_name_H-M   'P 1'
#
loop_
_entity.id
_entity.type
_entity.pdbx_description
1 polymer ?
#
loop_
_entity_poly.entity_id
_entity_poly.type
_entity_poly.pdbx_seq_one_letter_code
_entity_poly.pdbx_strand_id
1 'polypeptide(L)' 'MTQYRFITPNRSGKWYDRLDEAKARANAIGAGFLDGAGNFVPYRGTVLELRDKAPAPDQ' A
#
# COMPACT_ATOMS: atom_id res chain seq x y z
N MET A 1 -9.93 9.10 7.34
CA MET A 1 -9.80 7.76 6.78
C MET A 1 -8.39 7.55 6.34
N THR A 2 -7.78 6.46 6.75
CA THR A 2 -6.39 6.19 6.43
C THR A 2 -6.26 5.55 5.06
N GLN A 3 -5.31 5.99 4.29
CA GLN A 3 -4.99 5.38 3.01
C GLN A 3 -3.58 4.82 3.04
N TYR A 4 -3.32 3.86 2.19
CA TYR A 4 -2.09 3.10 2.18
C TYR A 4 -1.53 3.01 0.77
N ARG A 5 -0.21 3.09 0.64
CA ARG A 5 0.45 2.77 -0.63
C ARG A 5 1.83 2.19 -0.39
N PHE A 6 2.31 1.43 -1.35
CA PHE A 6 3.66 0.91 -1.32
C PHE A 6 4.50 1.63 -2.37
N ILE A 7 5.71 1.99 -2.01
CA ILE A 7 6.63 2.70 -2.88
C ILE A 7 7.87 1.85 -3.03
N THR A 8 8.34 1.69 -4.26
CA THR A 8 9.59 1.01 -4.54
C THR A 8 10.57 2.03 -5.10
N PRO A 9 11.87 1.71 -5.23
CA PRO A 9 12.81 2.66 -5.77
C PRO A 9 12.49 3.13 -7.19
N ASN A 10 11.73 2.32 -7.94
CA ASN A 10 11.45 2.63 -9.34
C ASN A 10 10.03 3.10 -9.60
N ARG A 11 9.15 3.02 -8.66
CA ARG A 11 7.76 3.47 -8.87
C ARG A 11 7.04 3.72 -7.55
N SER A 12 6.04 4.58 -7.60
CA SER A 12 5.15 4.81 -6.48
C SER A 12 3.81 4.18 -6.79
N GLY A 13 3.26 3.48 -5.84
CA GLY A 13 1.94 2.87 -5.98
C GLY A 13 0.83 3.90 -5.81
N LYS A 14 -0.39 3.49 -6.12
CA LYS A 14 -1.55 4.34 -5.88
C LYS A 14 -1.95 4.24 -4.43
N TRP A 15 -2.71 5.21 -3.97
CA TRP A 15 -3.29 5.18 -2.64
C TRP A 15 -4.53 4.31 -2.63
N TYR A 16 -4.65 3.44 -1.64
CA TYR A 16 -5.79 2.57 -1.46
C TYR A 16 -6.41 2.81 -0.09
N ASP A 17 -7.73 2.68 0.00
CA ASP A 17 -8.44 2.88 1.26
C ASP A 17 -8.30 1.67 2.18
N ARG A 18 -7.91 0.54 1.66
CA ARG A 18 -7.78 -0.70 2.43
C ARG A 18 -6.37 -1.25 2.34
N LEU A 19 -5.85 -1.64 3.49
CA LEU A 19 -4.50 -2.17 3.54
C LEU A 19 -4.37 -3.51 2.80
N ASP A 20 -5.38 -4.36 2.89
CA ASP A 20 -5.35 -5.64 2.19
C ASP A 20 -5.33 -5.44 0.67
N GLU A 21 -6.00 -4.43 0.18
CA GLU A 21 -5.96 -4.12 -1.24
C GLU A 21 -4.59 -3.59 -1.64
N ALA A 22 -3.99 -2.73 -0.83
CA ALA A 22 -2.65 -2.23 -1.08
C ALA A 22 -1.63 -3.37 -1.12
N LYS A 23 -1.76 -4.33 -0.19
CA LYS A 23 -0.87 -5.49 -0.15
C LYS A 23 -1.03 -6.35 -1.40
N ALA A 24 -2.25 -6.57 -1.84
CA ALA A 24 -2.51 -7.40 -3.02
C ALA A 24 -1.92 -6.75 -4.27
N ARG A 25 -2.05 -5.44 -4.38
CA ARG A 25 -1.49 -4.72 -5.53
C ARG A 25 0.05 -4.70 -5.48
N ALA A 26 0.62 -4.55 -4.29
CA ALA A 26 2.06 -4.60 -4.13
C ALA A 26 2.62 -5.97 -4.52
N ASN A 27 1.92 -7.04 -4.15
CA ASN A 27 2.31 -8.38 -4.57
C ASN A 27 2.22 -8.52 -6.10
N ALA A 28 1.20 -7.96 -6.72
CA ALA A 28 1.01 -8.06 -8.16
C ALA A 28 2.11 -7.34 -8.95
N ILE A 29 2.64 -6.23 -8.42
CA ILE A 29 3.69 -5.51 -9.12
C ILE A 29 5.10 -5.94 -8.69
N GLY A 30 5.21 -6.96 -7.87
CA GLY A 30 6.52 -7.45 -7.46
C GLY A 30 7.20 -6.64 -6.38
N ALA A 31 6.46 -5.85 -5.63
CA ALA A 31 7.04 -5.04 -4.55
C ALA A 31 7.23 -5.83 -3.27
N GLY A 32 6.65 -7.00 -3.16
CA GLY A 32 6.78 -7.87 -1.99
C GLY A 32 6.03 -9.16 -2.18
N PHE A 33 5.98 -9.96 -1.12
CA PHE A 33 5.32 -11.26 -1.16
C PHE A 33 4.16 -11.25 -0.17
N LEU A 34 2.98 -11.65 -0.63
CA LEU A 34 1.82 -11.78 0.22
C LEU A 34 1.57 -13.27 0.42
N ASP A 35 1.64 -13.74 1.65
CA ASP A 35 1.47 -15.17 1.93
C ASP A 35 0.01 -15.54 2.07
N GLY A 36 -0.29 -16.81 2.20
CA GLY A 36 -1.66 -17.28 2.28
C GLY A 36 -2.39 -16.90 3.57
N ALA A 37 -1.67 -16.43 4.57
CA ALA A 37 -2.29 -15.99 5.83
C ALA A 37 -2.54 -14.49 5.83
N GLY A 38 -2.24 -13.79 4.75
CA GLY A 38 -2.46 -12.36 4.66
C GLY A 38 -1.30 -11.50 5.13
N ASN A 39 -0.16 -12.10 5.46
CA ASN A 39 1.01 -11.36 5.87
C ASN A 39 1.79 -10.91 4.65
N PHE A 40 2.18 -9.65 4.61
CA PHE A 40 2.93 -9.12 3.48
C PHE A 40 4.38 -8.87 3.88
N VAL A 41 5.31 -9.41 3.10
CA VAL A 41 6.72 -9.20 3.32
C VAL A 41 7.24 -8.31 2.21
N PRO A 42 7.55 -7.05 2.47
CA PRO A 42 8.05 -6.16 1.42
C PRO A 42 9.46 -6.55 1.01
N TYR A 43 9.76 -6.42 -0.25
CA TYR A 43 11.10 -6.66 -0.73
C TYR A 43 11.98 -5.45 -0.38
N ARG A 44 13.28 -5.63 -0.49
CA ARG A 44 14.22 -4.59 -0.14
C ARG A 44 13.95 -3.33 -0.95
N GLY A 45 13.88 -2.21 -0.30
CA GLY A 45 13.60 -0.94 -0.95
C GLY A 45 12.13 -0.59 -1.05
N THR A 46 11.23 -1.50 -0.68
CA THR A 46 9.80 -1.21 -0.66
C THR A 46 9.43 -0.60 0.68
N VAL A 47 8.71 0.50 0.64
CA VAL A 47 8.27 1.22 1.83
C VAL A 47 6.77 1.36 1.82
N LEU A 48 6.14 1.14 2.95
CA LEU A 48 4.71 1.40 3.11
C LEU A 48 4.53 2.83 3.58
N GLU A 49 3.73 3.60 2.85
CA GLU A 49 3.34 4.93 3.27
C GLU A 49 1.89 4.95 3.71
N LEU A 50 1.60 5.71 4.74
CA LEU A 50 0.25 5.90 5.21
C LEU A 50 -0.06 7.38 5.19
N ARG A 51 -1.29 7.73 4.92
CA ARG A 51 -1.76 9.11 5.10
C ARG A 51 -3.19 9.09 5.62
N ASP A 52 -3.55 10.13 6.36
CA ASP A 52 -4.91 10.27 6.83
C ASP A 52 -5.60 11.23 5.88
N LYS A 53 -6.48 10.69 5.05
CA LYS A 53 -7.24 11.51 4.14
C LYS A 53 -8.42 12.05 4.88
N ALA A 54 -8.38 13.32 5.19
CA ALA A 54 -9.49 13.96 5.87
C ALA A 54 -10.73 13.88 5.02
N PRO A 55 -11.89 13.73 5.60
CA PRO A 55 -13.12 13.81 4.84
C PRO A 55 -13.19 15.17 4.18
N ALA A 56 -13.74 15.20 3.02
CA ALA A 56 -13.87 16.45 2.31
C ALA A 56 -14.62 17.41 3.18
N PRO A 57 -14.16 18.61 3.28
CA PRO A 57 -14.82 19.57 4.09
C PRO A 57 -16.16 19.76 3.55
N ASP A 58 -17.09 19.84 4.41
CA ASP A 58 -18.34 20.01 3.97
C ASP A 58 -18.60 21.28 3.70
N GLN A 59 -18.03 21.84 3.25
CA GLN A 59 -18.10 23.07 3.04
C GLN A 59 -18.88 23.48 2.23
#